data_baf09c6a827e344aef579630de76add1
#
_entry.id   baf09c6a827e344aef579630de76add1
#
_cell.length_a   1.000
_cell.length_b   1.000
_cell.length_c   1.000
_cell.angle_alpha   90.00
_cell.angle_beta   90.00
_cell.angle_gamma   90.00
#
_symmetry.space_group_name_H-M   'P 1'
#
loop_
_entity.id
_entity.type
_entity.pdbx_description
1 polymer ?
#
loop_
_entity_poly.entity_id
_entity_poly.type
_entity_poly.pdbx_seq_one_letter_code
_entity_poly.pdbx_strand_id
1 'polypeptide(L)'
;ASTHNVYLTDPDPAHGADHPFNRQVQSTNGIIADDAIPPESPLRSVYDDVDFRAFLAGVLDTPEIHPYADDLSSINVHFASRGRELGWHFDNSAFAVTMLLQAPRGGGVFEFVPDVRDSTAGEQAFERVAAVLDGRERATTLEFDPGALVLFRGRDSLHRVTPTEGPVTRIMAVFAYNERPGVALSDSALRTFFGRTR
;
A
#
# COMPACT_ATOMS: atom_id res chain seq x y z
N ALA A 1 -8.31 -9.01 10.14
CA ALA A 1 -6.95 -8.87 10.66
C ALA A 1 -6.09 -9.94 10.02
N SER A 2 -4.96 -9.56 9.47
CA SER A 2 -3.96 -10.47 8.91
C SER A 2 -2.60 -10.18 9.53
N THR A 3 -1.78 -11.21 9.63
CA THR A 3 -0.34 -11.07 9.89
C THR A 3 0.41 -11.38 8.60
N HIS A 4 1.45 -10.64 8.32
CA HIS A 4 2.28 -10.80 7.13
C HIS A 4 3.70 -10.31 7.43
N ASN A 5 4.66 -10.70 6.63
CA ASN A 5 5.97 -10.05 6.66
C ASN A 5 5.93 -8.75 5.84
N VAL A 6 6.93 -7.91 6.01
CA VAL A 6 6.97 -6.61 5.32
C VAL A 6 7.10 -6.72 3.79
N TYR A 7 7.52 -7.86 3.28
CA TYR A 7 7.69 -8.11 1.84
C TYR A 7 6.42 -8.66 1.16
N LEU A 8 5.37 -8.97 1.94
CA LEU A 8 4.10 -9.53 1.46
C LEU A 8 4.28 -10.83 0.66
N THR A 9 5.18 -11.68 1.15
CA THR A 9 5.51 -12.98 0.55
C THR A 9 5.33 -14.08 1.58
N ASP A 10 5.37 -15.33 1.12
CA ASP A 10 5.44 -16.46 2.04
C ASP A 10 6.78 -16.43 2.82
N PRO A 11 6.81 -16.92 4.06
CA PRO A 11 8.04 -17.01 4.84
C PRO A 11 9.09 -17.87 4.11
N ASP A 12 10.34 -17.44 4.18
CA ASP A 12 11.47 -18.22 3.65
C ASP A 12 11.97 -19.21 4.73
N PRO A 13 11.87 -20.52 4.48
CA PRO A 13 12.33 -21.54 5.45
C PRO A 13 13.84 -21.52 5.68
N ALA A 14 14.62 -20.86 4.84
CA ALA A 14 16.06 -20.67 5.05
C ALA A 14 16.38 -19.67 6.19
N HIS A 15 15.38 -18.91 6.62
CA HIS A 15 15.49 -17.90 7.68
C HIS A 15 14.65 -18.26 8.90
N GLY A 16 15.15 -17.96 10.10
CA GLY A 16 14.36 -18.09 11.34
C GLY A 16 13.18 -17.08 11.40
N ALA A 17 12.25 -17.32 12.32
CA ALA A 17 11.05 -16.47 12.48
C ALA A 17 11.39 -15.00 12.83
N ASP A 18 12.47 -14.78 13.58
CA ASP A 18 12.92 -13.44 13.98
C ASP A 18 13.74 -12.70 12.89
N HIS A 19 14.07 -13.41 11.80
CA HIS A 19 14.78 -12.79 10.68
C HIS A 19 13.90 -11.72 10.05
N PRO A 20 14.42 -10.53 9.65
CA PRO A 20 13.64 -9.44 9.08
C PRO A 20 12.72 -9.85 7.93
N PHE A 21 13.14 -10.82 7.11
CA PHE A 21 12.31 -11.36 6.02
C PHE A 21 11.05 -12.07 6.52
N ASN A 22 11.12 -12.82 7.62
CA ASN A 22 10.02 -13.63 8.15
C ASN A 22 9.24 -12.94 9.28
N ARG A 23 9.81 -11.86 9.84
CA ARG A 23 9.22 -11.17 10.99
C ARG A 23 7.82 -10.66 10.66
N GLN A 24 6.85 -11.07 11.49
CA GLN A 24 5.44 -10.77 11.27
C GLN A 24 5.06 -9.40 11.83
N VAL A 25 4.27 -8.68 11.06
CA VAL A 25 3.58 -7.45 11.44
C VAL A 25 2.08 -7.64 11.28
N GLN A 26 1.29 -6.79 11.91
CA GLN A 26 -0.16 -6.90 11.91
C GLN A 26 -0.79 -5.82 11.04
N SER A 27 -1.78 -6.21 10.22
CA SER A 27 -2.68 -5.30 9.53
C SER A 27 -4.13 -5.64 9.87
N THR A 28 -4.89 -4.64 10.29
CA THR A 28 -6.26 -4.80 10.77
C THR A 28 -7.28 -3.92 10.06
N ASN A 29 -6.83 -3.07 9.13
CA ASN A 29 -7.71 -2.28 8.27
C ASN A 29 -8.60 -3.19 7.42
N GLY A 30 -9.77 -2.68 7.02
CA GLY A 30 -10.60 -3.33 6.02
C GLY A 30 -10.29 -2.75 4.63
N ILE A 31 -10.53 -3.56 3.59
CA ILE A 31 -10.34 -3.18 2.20
C ILE A 31 -11.61 -3.55 1.43
N ILE A 32 -12.13 -2.60 0.65
CA ILE A 32 -13.12 -2.83 -0.40
C ILE A 32 -12.33 -2.96 -1.69
N ALA A 33 -12.40 -4.13 -2.33
CA ALA A 33 -11.72 -4.42 -3.57
C ALA A 33 -12.44 -3.80 -4.78
N ASP A 34 -11.76 -3.71 -5.90
CA ASP A 34 -12.25 -3.09 -7.13
C ASP A 34 -13.59 -3.65 -7.59
N ASP A 35 -13.77 -4.96 -7.63
CA ASP A 35 -15.01 -5.61 -8.06
C ASP A 35 -16.24 -5.29 -7.21
N ALA A 36 -16.04 -4.80 -5.98
CA ALA A 36 -17.11 -4.34 -5.09
C ALA A 36 -17.38 -2.83 -5.21
N ILE A 37 -16.63 -2.09 -6.03
CA ILE A 37 -16.85 -0.66 -6.27
C ILE A 37 -17.85 -0.51 -7.43
N PRO A 38 -18.99 0.17 -7.23
CA PRO A 38 -20.01 0.33 -8.27
C PRO A 38 -19.44 0.94 -9.57
N PRO A 39 -19.93 0.53 -10.74
CA PRO A 39 -19.48 1.10 -12.03
C PRO A 39 -19.66 2.61 -12.15
N GLU A 40 -20.69 3.17 -11.50
CA GLU A 40 -21.00 4.60 -11.48
C GLU A 40 -20.23 5.38 -10.43
N SER A 41 -19.33 4.74 -9.69
CA SER A 41 -18.54 5.41 -8.65
C SER A 41 -17.65 6.51 -9.24
N PRO A 42 -17.60 7.71 -8.64
CA PRO A 42 -16.66 8.75 -9.05
C PRO A 42 -15.19 8.31 -9.02
N LEU A 43 -14.84 7.32 -8.19
CA LEU A 43 -13.49 6.75 -8.15
C LEU A 43 -13.12 6.11 -9.48
N ARG A 44 -14.05 5.42 -10.15
CA ARG A 44 -13.81 4.87 -11.49
C ARG A 44 -13.60 5.97 -12.52
N SER A 45 -14.43 7.03 -12.47
CA SER A 45 -14.26 8.16 -13.39
C SER A 45 -12.87 8.80 -13.27
N VAL A 46 -12.34 8.93 -12.04
CA VAL A 46 -10.98 9.44 -11.82
C VAL A 46 -9.93 8.43 -12.30
N TYR A 47 -10.11 7.16 -11.98
CA TYR A 47 -9.14 6.10 -12.32
C TYR A 47 -9.00 5.91 -13.83
N ASP A 48 -10.12 5.96 -14.57
CA ASP A 48 -10.18 5.74 -16.01
C ASP A 48 -9.89 7.00 -16.84
N ASP A 49 -9.81 8.17 -16.19
CA ASP A 49 -9.56 9.44 -16.86
C ASP A 49 -8.20 9.46 -17.55
N VAL A 50 -8.21 9.74 -18.85
CA VAL A 50 -7.00 9.69 -19.68
C VAL A 50 -6.03 10.81 -19.37
N ASP A 51 -6.53 12.01 -19.02
CA ASP A 51 -5.71 13.15 -18.68
C ASP A 51 -5.06 12.97 -17.31
N PHE A 52 -5.80 12.37 -16.36
CA PHE A 52 -5.28 12.01 -15.06
C PHE A 52 -4.15 10.98 -15.18
N ARG A 53 -4.32 9.94 -15.98
CA ARG A 53 -3.26 8.96 -16.23
C ARG A 53 -2.05 9.55 -16.93
N ALA A 54 -2.27 10.43 -17.91
CA ALA A 54 -1.17 11.14 -18.59
C ALA A 54 -0.40 12.06 -17.63
N PHE A 55 -1.11 12.77 -16.74
CA PHE A 55 -0.50 13.57 -15.68
C PHE A 55 0.37 12.70 -14.75
N LEU A 56 -0.17 11.59 -14.26
CA LEU A 56 0.58 10.68 -13.40
C LEU A 56 1.82 10.11 -14.11
N ALA A 57 1.68 9.68 -15.36
CA ALA A 57 2.79 9.18 -16.16
C ALA A 57 3.90 10.24 -16.30
N GLY A 58 3.53 11.49 -16.54
CA GLY A 58 4.47 12.61 -16.60
C GLY A 58 5.19 12.88 -15.28
N VAL A 59 4.48 12.81 -14.15
CA VAL A 59 5.08 12.98 -12.80
C VAL A 59 6.04 11.83 -12.46
N LEU A 60 5.71 10.61 -12.90
CA LEU A 60 6.49 9.41 -12.64
C LEU A 60 7.65 9.21 -13.63
N ASP A 61 7.78 10.09 -14.62
CA ASP A 61 8.77 9.99 -15.72
C ASP A 61 8.69 8.61 -16.43
N THR A 62 7.45 8.16 -16.71
CA THR A 62 7.18 6.92 -17.46
C THR A 62 6.34 7.25 -18.69
N PRO A 63 6.54 6.53 -19.82
CA PRO A 63 5.78 6.80 -21.05
C PRO A 63 4.27 6.60 -20.88
N GLU A 64 3.87 5.61 -20.09
CA GLU A 64 2.47 5.22 -19.91
C GLU A 64 2.30 4.46 -18.60
N ILE A 65 1.09 4.47 -18.04
CA ILE A 65 0.70 3.64 -16.90
C ILE A 65 -0.55 2.83 -17.23
N HIS A 66 -0.62 1.62 -16.68
CA HIS A 66 -1.65 0.63 -17.00
C HIS A 66 -2.38 0.16 -15.73
N PRO A 67 -3.68 -0.20 -15.83
CA PRO A 67 -4.38 -0.83 -14.73
C PRO A 67 -3.79 -2.21 -14.41
N TYR A 68 -4.15 -2.74 -13.24
CA TYR A 68 -3.89 -4.14 -12.93
C TYR A 68 -4.71 -5.06 -13.82
N ALA A 69 -4.17 -6.24 -14.12
CA ALA A 69 -4.83 -7.25 -14.94
C ALA A 69 -5.76 -8.17 -14.14
N ASP A 70 -5.80 -8.04 -12.82
CA ASP A 70 -6.76 -8.74 -11.96
C ASP A 70 -7.94 -7.84 -11.56
N ASP A 71 -9.06 -8.44 -11.20
CA ASP A 71 -10.32 -7.74 -10.92
C ASP A 71 -10.40 -7.13 -9.51
N LEU A 72 -9.35 -7.22 -8.70
CA LEU A 72 -9.39 -6.81 -7.29
C LEU A 72 -8.54 -5.60 -6.96
N SER A 73 -7.50 -5.31 -7.74
CA SER A 73 -6.38 -4.51 -7.29
C SER A 73 -6.32 -3.09 -7.82
N SER A 74 -7.06 -2.77 -8.89
CA SER A 74 -6.95 -1.47 -9.59
C SER A 74 -7.43 -0.30 -8.74
N ILE A 75 -8.62 -0.40 -8.16
CA ILE A 75 -9.17 0.58 -7.22
C ILE A 75 -9.46 -0.10 -5.90
N ASN A 76 -8.98 0.47 -4.82
CA ASN A 76 -9.25 -0.07 -3.48
C ASN A 76 -9.69 1.03 -2.54
N VAL A 77 -10.60 0.74 -1.63
CA VAL A 77 -10.94 1.65 -0.54
C VAL A 77 -10.55 1.01 0.78
N HIS A 78 -9.52 1.56 1.40
CA HIS A 78 -9.06 1.17 2.72
C HIS A 78 -9.85 1.92 3.78
N PHE A 79 -10.32 1.20 4.79
CA PHE A 79 -10.99 1.81 5.94
C PHE A 79 -10.43 1.26 7.24
N ALA A 80 -10.17 2.17 8.16
CA ALA A 80 -9.61 1.85 9.47
C ALA A 80 -10.42 2.55 10.56
N SER A 81 -11.27 1.81 11.26
CA SER A 81 -11.96 2.28 12.44
C SER A 81 -10.99 2.31 13.64
N ARG A 82 -11.46 2.82 14.78
CA ARG A 82 -10.65 2.94 16.01
C ARG A 82 -9.86 1.67 16.31
N GLY A 83 -8.55 1.83 16.55
CA GLY A 83 -7.61 0.77 16.86
C GLY A 83 -7.14 -0.06 15.67
N ARG A 84 -7.62 0.25 14.45
CA ARG A 84 -7.19 -0.45 13.25
C ARG A 84 -6.04 0.27 12.57
N GLU A 85 -5.14 -0.52 11.97
CA GLU A 85 -3.89 -0.07 11.36
C GLU A 85 -3.56 -0.83 10.10
N LEU A 86 -2.62 -0.31 9.33
CA LEU A 86 -1.93 -1.02 8.26
C LEU A 86 -0.45 -1.12 8.65
N GLY A 87 0.00 -2.33 8.95
CA GLY A 87 1.36 -2.61 9.43
C GLY A 87 2.45 -2.28 8.41
N TRP A 88 3.69 -2.28 8.85
CA TRP A 88 4.84 -2.03 7.98
C TRP A 88 4.87 -2.99 6.79
N HIS A 89 5.03 -2.44 5.57
CA HIS A 89 5.12 -3.23 4.36
C HIS A 89 5.79 -2.45 3.22
N PHE A 90 6.20 -3.20 2.22
CA PHE A 90 6.53 -2.69 0.88
C PHE A 90 5.36 -2.99 -0.05
N ASP A 91 5.10 -2.12 -1.02
CA ASP A 91 4.11 -2.38 -2.05
C ASP A 91 4.63 -3.38 -3.11
N ASN A 92 3.70 -4.08 -3.75
CA ASN A 92 4.02 -4.90 -4.93
C ASN A 92 4.17 -4.04 -6.21
N SER A 93 3.43 -2.95 -6.30
CA SER A 93 3.55 -1.98 -7.40
C SER A 93 4.75 -1.05 -7.20
N ALA A 94 5.29 -0.54 -8.29
CA ALA A 94 6.38 0.44 -8.25
C ALA A 94 5.97 1.72 -7.50
N PHE A 95 4.71 2.12 -7.67
CA PHE A 95 4.11 3.28 -7.01
C PHE A 95 2.63 3.03 -6.69
N ALA A 96 2.15 3.76 -5.73
CA ALA A 96 0.73 3.85 -5.39
C ALA A 96 0.27 5.32 -5.46
N VAL A 97 -0.95 5.52 -5.90
CA VAL A 97 -1.63 6.83 -5.89
C VAL A 97 -2.76 6.73 -4.89
N THR A 98 -2.72 7.55 -3.85
CA THR A 98 -3.72 7.49 -2.78
C THR A 98 -4.41 8.83 -2.60
N MET A 99 -5.71 8.80 -2.27
CA MET A 99 -6.50 9.98 -1.99
C MET A 99 -7.24 9.80 -0.66
N LEU A 100 -6.97 10.66 0.31
CA LEU A 100 -7.69 10.64 1.58
C LEU A 100 -9.11 11.11 1.38
N LEU A 101 -10.09 10.23 1.66
CA LEU A 101 -11.52 10.55 1.57
C LEU A 101 -12.07 11.06 2.90
N GLN A 102 -11.62 10.48 4.01
CA GLN A 102 -12.03 10.87 5.36
C GLN A 102 -10.87 10.76 6.34
N ALA A 103 -10.53 11.85 6.99
CA ALA A 103 -9.51 11.88 8.04
C ALA A 103 -10.09 11.38 9.37
N PRO A 104 -9.34 10.60 10.16
CA PRO A 104 -9.70 10.31 11.54
C PRO A 104 -9.53 11.57 12.42
N ARG A 105 -10.01 11.52 13.65
CA ARG A 105 -9.78 12.61 14.61
C ARG A 105 -8.43 12.52 15.33
N GLY A 106 -7.73 11.38 15.20
CA GLY A 106 -6.41 11.14 15.73
C GLY A 106 -5.86 9.81 15.25
N GLY A 107 -4.56 9.62 15.31
CA GLY A 107 -3.90 8.45 14.74
C GLY A 107 -4.11 8.33 13.23
N GLY A 108 -3.99 7.13 12.69
CA GLY A 108 -4.15 6.88 11.26
C GLY A 108 -3.13 7.66 10.41
N VAL A 109 -1.97 7.93 10.98
CA VAL A 109 -0.91 8.71 10.36
C VAL A 109 -0.11 7.84 9.41
N PHE A 110 0.23 8.39 8.24
CA PHE A 110 1.12 7.72 7.30
C PHE A 110 2.57 7.95 7.72
N GLU A 111 3.30 6.87 7.94
CA GLU A 111 4.72 6.87 8.27
C GLU A 111 5.50 6.08 7.25
N PHE A 112 6.67 6.58 6.85
CA PHE A 112 7.51 5.91 5.87
C PHE A 112 9.01 6.16 6.11
N VAL A 113 9.82 5.22 5.63
CA VAL A 113 11.27 5.35 5.48
C VAL A 113 11.56 5.20 3.99
N PRO A 114 12.07 6.24 3.32
CA PRO A 114 12.29 6.20 1.88
C PRO A 114 13.49 5.32 1.52
N ASP A 115 13.42 4.72 0.34
CA ASP A 115 14.53 4.03 -0.33
C ASP A 115 15.28 3.06 0.62
N VAL A 116 14.49 2.22 1.32
CA VAL A 116 15.05 1.23 2.26
C VAL A 116 15.76 0.13 1.52
N ARG A 117 15.22 -0.30 0.37
CA ARG A 117 15.79 -1.37 -0.46
C ARG A 117 15.88 -0.94 -1.93
N ASP A 118 16.62 -1.70 -2.72
CA ASP A 118 16.57 -1.67 -4.19
C ASP A 118 16.07 -3.03 -4.70
N SER A 119 14.77 -3.12 -4.93
CA SER A 119 14.14 -4.35 -5.42
C SER A 119 14.55 -4.71 -6.84
N THR A 120 15.00 -3.74 -7.65
CA THR A 120 15.47 -3.98 -9.02
C THR A 120 16.86 -4.60 -9.04
N ALA A 121 17.71 -4.26 -8.07
CA ALA A 121 18.99 -4.90 -7.83
C ALA A 121 18.89 -6.22 -7.04
N GLY A 122 17.68 -6.59 -6.56
CA GLY A 122 17.46 -7.76 -5.71
C GLY A 122 17.90 -7.54 -4.25
N GLU A 123 18.19 -6.31 -3.86
CA GLU A 123 18.59 -5.97 -2.50
C GLU A 123 17.37 -5.90 -1.57
N GLN A 124 17.38 -6.67 -0.48
CA GLN A 124 16.29 -6.71 0.49
C GLN A 124 16.53 -5.83 1.73
N ALA A 125 17.76 -5.38 1.95
CA ALA A 125 18.17 -4.49 3.04
C ALA A 125 17.74 -4.96 4.44
N PHE A 126 17.93 -6.23 4.77
CA PHE A 126 17.46 -6.86 6.00
C PHE A 126 17.87 -6.13 7.28
N GLU A 127 19.10 -5.64 7.36
CA GLU A 127 19.57 -4.90 8.54
C GLU A 127 18.82 -3.57 8.73
N ARG A 128 18.54 -2.86 7.64
CA ARG A 128 17.82 -1.61 7.67
C ARG A 128 16.35 -1.82 7.98
N VAL A 129 15.73 -2.85 7.39
CA VAL A 129 14.36 -3.28 7.73
C VAL A 129 14.26 -3.63 9.21
N ALA A 130 15.22 -4.39 9.77
CA ALA A 130 15.26 -4.67 11.21
C ALA A 130 15.33 -3.39 12.04
N ALA A 131 16.17 -2.43 11.63
CA ALA A 131 16.30 -1.16 12.34
C ALA A 131 15.00 -0.36 12.39
N VAL A 132 14.23 -0.34 11.30
CA VAL A 132 12.89 0.29 11.26
C VAL A 132 11.91 -0.46 12.15
N LEU A 133 11.82 -1.78 12.04
CA LEU A 133 10.90 -2.59 12.83
C LEU A 133 11.19 -2.54 14.34
N ASP A 134 12.45 -2.35 14.72
CA ASP A 134 12.90 -2.19 16.11
C ASP A 134 12.79 -0.75 16.62
N GLY A 135 12.36 0.21 15.77
CA GLY A 135 12.29 1.63 16.12
C GLY A 135 13.66 2.32 16.26
N ARG A 136 14.75 1.69 15.77
CA ARG A 136 16.10 2.25 15.77
C ARG A 136 16.32 3.23 14.61
N GLU A 137 15.63 3.06 13.49
CA GLU A 137 15.55 4.03 12.40
C GLU A 137 14.22 4.78 12.46
N ARG A 138 14.30 6.11 12.47
CA ARG A 138 13.10 6.96 12.60
C ARG A 138 12.39 7.09 11.27
N ALA A 139 11.09 6.86 11.27
CA ALA A 139 10.23 7.12 10.14
C ALA A 139 9.89 8.61 9.99
N THR A 140 9.67 9.01 8.75
CA THR A 140 9.09 10.31 8.41
C THR A 140 7.56 10.19 8.46
N THR A 141 6.91 11.20 9.03
CA THR A 141 5.46 11.32 9.10
C THR A 141 4.97 12.23 7.98
N LEU A 142 3.94 11.81 7.26
CA LEU A 142 3.25 12.63 6.28
C LEU A 142 1.80 12.83 6.69
N GLU A 143 1.45 14.09 6.94
CA GLU A 143 0.08 14.51 7.22
C GLU A 143 -0.50 15.19 6.00
N PHE A 144 -1.78 14.92 5.69
CA PHE A 144 -2.49 15.52 4.57
C PHE A 144 -4.00 15.53 4.82
N ASP A 145 -4.67 16.52 4.24
CA ASP A 145 -6.10 16.73 4.39
C ASP A 145 -6.95 15.84 3.46
N PRO A 146 -8.24 15.63 3.77
CA PRO A 146 -9.17 15.01 2.83
C PRO A 146 -9.19 15.72 1.47
N GLY A 147 -9.14 14.94 0.39
CA GLY A 147 -9.02 15.40 -0.97
C GLY A 147 -7.58 15.53 -1.48
N ALA A 148 -6.58 15.43 -0.59
CA ALA A 148 -5.19 15.41 -1.02
C ALA A 148 -4.85 14.10 -1.76
N LEU A 149 -4.14 14.25 -2.87
CA LEU A 149 -3.58 13.15 -3.65
C LEU A 149 -2.10 12.98 -3.27
N VAL A 150 -1.71 11.75 -2.96
CA VAL A 150 -0.33 11.40 -2.62
C VAL A 150 0.16 10.34 -3.58
N LEU A 151 1.27 10.63 -4.27
CA LEU A 151 2.03 9.66 -5.06
C LEU A 151 3.18 9.13 -4.21
N PHE A 152 3.30 7.81 -4.14
CA PHE A 152 4.26 7.16 -3.27
C PHE A 152 4.95 5.97 -3.95
N ARG A 153 6.29 5.92 -3.87
CA ARG A 153 7.09 4.79 -4.36
C ARG A 153 7.19 3.70 -3.28
N GLY A 154 6.11 2.95 -3.11
CA GLY A 154 5.97 1.99 -2.01
C GLY A 154 6.80 0.71 -2.15
N ARG A 155 7.23 0.35 -3.37
CA ARG A 155 8.01 -0.88 -3.61
C ARG A 155 9.34 -0.90 -2.85
N ASP A 156 10.03 0.23 -2.75
CA ASP A 156 11.36 0.33 -2.16
C ASP A 156 11.38 1.16 -0.86
N SER A 157 10.25 1.80 -0.54
CA SER A 157 10.08 2.59 0.68
C SER A 157 9.20 1.83 1.67
N LEU A 158 9.73 1.53 2.85
CA LEU A 158 9.01 0.84 3.92
C LEU A 158 8.02 1.79 4.57
N HIS A 159 6.73 1.42 4.66
CA HIS A 159 5.70 2.33 5.14
C HIS A 159 4.60 1.62 5.92
N ARG A 160 3.85 2.41 6.69
CA ARG A 160 2.68 1.96 7.46
C ARG A 160 1.65 3.05 7.66
N VAL A 161 0.48 2.67 8.17
CA VAL A 161 -0.49 3.60 8.75
C VAL A 161 -0.69 3.24 10.21
N THR A 162 -0.44 4.18 11.12
CA THR A 162 -0.58 3.97 12.57
C THR A 162 -2.03 3.68 12.95
N PRO A 163 -2.29 3.11 14.15
CA PRO A 163 -3.66 2.88 14.62
C PRO A 163 -4.51 4.14 14.57
N THR A 164 -5.73 4.02 14.05
CA THR A 164 -6.72 5.10 14.08
C THR A 164 -7.20 5.35 15.51
N GLU A 165 -7.28 6.59 15.92
CA GLU A 165 -7.78 7.01 17.22
C GLU A 165 -9.12 7.76 17.09
N GLY A 166 -9.95 7.67 18.15
CA GLY A 166 -11.24 8.34 18.19
C GLY A 166 -12.33 7.63 17.35
N PRO A 167 -13.52 8.25 17.20
CA PRO A 167 -14.71 7.58 16.66
C PRO A 167 -14.84 7.68 15.13
N VAL A 168 -14.00 8.48 14.45
CA VAL A 168 -14.10 8.70 13.00
C VAL A 168 -13.20 7.72 12.27
N THR A 169 -13.79 6.92 11.40
CA THR A 169 -13.08 5.97 10.55
C THR A 169 -12.19 6.71 9.54
N ARG A 170 -10.93 6.33 9.42
CA ARG A 170 -10.09 6.76 8.30
C ARG A 170 -10.51 6.04 7.04
N ILE A 171 -10.71 6.78 5.94
CA ILE A 171 -11.06 6.20 4.64
C ILE A 171 -10.11 6.76 3.58
N MET A 172 -9.49 5.85 2.80
CA MET A 172 -8.51 6.16 1.78
C MET A 172 -8.83 5.41 0.50
N ALA A 173 -8.93 6.11 -0.63
CA ALA A 173 -8.90 5.48 -1.93
C ALA A 173 -7.45 5.23 -2.36
N VAL A 174 -7.20 4.08 -2.94
CA VAL A 174 -5.92 3.69 -3.55
C VAL A 174 -6.17 3.40 -5.02
N PHE A 175 -5.45 4.07 -5.89
CA PHE A 175 -5.44 3.86 -7.34
C PHE A 175 -4.13 3.20 -7.71
N ALA A 176 -4.17 1.93 -8.05
CA ALA A 176 -2.98 1.15 -8.34
C ALA A 176 -2.81 1.00 -9.86
N TYR A 177 -1.62 1.36 -10.32
CA TYR A 177 -1.22 1.27 -11.72
C TYR A 177 0.13 0.57 -11.85
N ASN A 178 0.44 0.14 -13.03
CA ASN A 178 1.72 -0.47 -13.40
C ASN A 178 2.35 0.25 -14.59
N GLU A 179 3.68 0.19 -14.67
CA GLU A 179 4.45 0.70 -15.81
C GLU A 179 4.34 -0.20 -17.05
N ARG A 180 3.78 -1.38 -16.92
CA ARG A 180 3.60 -2.37 -17.99
C ARG A 180 2.20 -2.96 -17.95
N PRO A 181 1.58 -3.24 -19.11
CA PRO A 181 0.28 -3.91 -19.16
C PRO A 181 0.39 -5.38 -18.71
N GLY A 182 -0.74 -5.96 -18.31
CA GLY A 182 -0.85 -7.38 -17.97
C GLY A 182 -0.26 -7.78 -16.63
N VAL A 183 0.11 -6.84 -15.77
CA VAL A 183 0.58 -7.12 -14.41
C VAL A 183 -0.61 -7.37 -13.49
N ALA A 184 -0.60 -8.49 -12.76
CA ALA A 184 -1.55 -8.83 -11.71
C ALA A 184 -0.81 -9.01 -10.38
N LEU A 185 -1.52 -8.87 -9.26
CA LEU A 185 -0.97 -9.25 -7.96
C LEU A 185 -0.76 -10.76 -7.88
N SER A 186 0.23 -11.19 -7.11
CA SER A 186 0.43 -12.59 -6.78
C SER A 186 -0.75 -13.13 -5.95
N ASP A 187 -1.01 -14.42 -6.05
CA ASP A 187 -2.05 -15.09 -5.22
C ASP A 187 -1.82 -14.90 -3.72
N SER A 188 -0.57 -14.84 -3.27
CA SER A 188 -0.23 -14.57 -1.88
C SER A 188 -0.64 -13.16 -1.46
N ALA A 189 -0.35 -12.15 -2.28
CA ALA A 189 -0.76 -10.78 -2.03
C ALA A 189 -2.29 -10.62 -2.07
N LEU A 190 -2.96 -11.22 -3.06
CA LEU A 190 -4.43 -11.19 -3.15
C LEU A 190 -5.09 -11.80 -1.90
N ARG A 191 -4.60 -12.96 -1.41
CA ARG A 191 -5.09 -13.55 -0.17
C ARG A 191 -4.81 -12.68 1.05
N THR A 192 -3.65 -12.04 1.11
CA THR A 192 -3.27 -11.18 2.23
C THR A 192 -4.18 -9.95 2.33
N PHE A 193 -4.44 -9.27 1.22
CA PHE A 193 -5.22 -8.04 1.20
C PHE A 193 -6.74 -8.28 1.11
N PHE A 194 -7.17 -9.21 0.27
CA PHE A 194 -8.59 -9.40 -0.04
C PHE A 194 -9.18 -10.68 0.56
N GLY A 195 -8.36 -11.57 1.12
CA GLY A 195 -8.81 -12.88 1.64
C GLY A 195 -9.21 -13.88 0.55
N ARG A 196 -9.00 -13.54 -0.73
CA ARG A 196 -9.39 -14.33 -1.91
C ARG A 196 -8.49 -13.99 -3.10
N THR A 197 -8.56 -14.81 -4.16
CA THR A 197 -7.75 -14.61 -5.38
C THR A 197 -8.60 -14.23 -6.61
N ARG A 198 -9.92 -14.24 -6.45
CA ARG A 198 -10.92 -13.86 -7.47
C ARG A 198 -12.19 -13.39 -6.79
#